data_cb48a92e3e0e6060f94b9531b5fbe276
#
_entry.id   cb48a92e3e0e6060f94b9531b5fbe276
#
_cell.length_a   1.000
_cell.length_b   1.000
_cell.length_c   1.000
_cell.angle_alpha   90.00
_cell.angle_beta   90.00
_cell.angle_gamma   90.00
#
_symmetry.space_group_name_H-M   'P 1'
#
loop_
_entity.id
_entity.type
_entity.pdbx_description
1 polymer ?
#
loop_
_entity_poly.entity_id
_entity_poly.type
_entity_poly.pdbx_seq_one_letter_code
_entity_poly.pdbx_strand_id
1 'polypeptide(L)'
;MNRILVVEDEVDLAVTFDRLLRRQGYRVVTAASRAEGLKAIESAPPALVIADLRLPDGDGHDIIRAAHARNPQVPVIVVTAFASRAARDAALASGASAFLAKPFPASALLRLVHDELERSTH
;
A
#
# COMPACT_ATOMS: atom_id res chain seq x y z
N MET A 1 5.75 15.51 7.25
CA MET A 1 5.89 14.83 5.96
C MET A 1 5.46 13.39 6.09
N ASN A 2 4.53 12.98 5.24
CA ASN A 2 3.94 11.66 5.34
C ASN A 2 4.86 10.57 4.78
N ARG A 3 4.98 9.50 5.54
CA ARG A 3 5.77 8.33 5.17
C ARG A 3 4.85 7.28 4.57
N ILE A 4 5.17 6.85 3.34
CA ILE A 4 4.41 5.83 2.63
C ILE A 4 5.25 4.56 2.51
N LEU A 5 4.68 3.44 2.93
CA LEU A 5 5.30 2.13 2.73
C LEU A 5 4.70 1.50 1.49
N VAL A 6 5.57 1.09 0.56
CA VAL A 6 5.17 0.38 -0.65
C VAL A 6 5.70 -1.05 -0.57
N VAL A 7 4.79 -2.02 -0.53
CA VAL A 7 5.15 -3.44 -0.51
C VAL A 7 4.86 -4.02 -1.88
N GLU A 8 5.90 -4.17 -2.70
CA GLU A 8 5.81 -4.56 -4.10
C GLU A 8 7.07 -5.33 -4.51
N ASP A 9 6.90 -6.54 -5.03
CA ASP A 9 8.03 -7.39 -5.42
C ASP A 9 8.56 -7.10 -6.84
N GLU A 10 7.77 -6.50 -7.71
CA GLU A 10 8.23 -6.09 -9.02
C GLU A 10 9.13 -4.86 -8.90
N VAL A 11 10.41 -5.02 -9.18
CA VAL A 11 11.42 -3.97 -9.00
C VAL A 11 11.07 -2.69 -9.78
N ASP A 12 10.70 -2.84 -11.05
CA ASP A 12 10.40 -1.68 -11.91
C ASP A 12 9.19 -0.92 -11.40
N LEU A 13 8.18 -1.62 -10.93
CA LEU A 13 6.97 -1.00 -10.41
C LEU A 13 7.25 -0.32 -9.07
N ALA A 14 8.05 -0.95 -8.21
CA ALA A 14 8.45 -0.34 -6.94
C ALA A 14 9.21 0.97 -7.18
N VAL A 15 10.11 0.99 -8.16
CA VAL A 15 10.83 2.22 -8.56
C VAL A 15 9.86 3.28 -9.07
N THR A 16 8.87 2.88 -9.84
CA THR A 16 7.85 3.80 -10.35
C THR A 16 7.05 4.43 -9.22
N PHE A 17 6.58 3.63 -8.26
CA PHE A 17 5.89 4.13 -7.08
C PHE A 17 6.76 5.12 -6.32
N ASP A 18 8.01 4.74 -6.07
CA ASP A 18 8.94 5.59 -5.31
C ASP A 18 9.10 6.96 -5.99
N ARG A 19 9.33 6.95 -7.29
CA ARG A 19 9.54 8.18 -8.06
C ARG A 19 8.30 9.08 -8.06
N LEU A 20 7.13 8.50 -8.35
CA LEU A 20 5.89 9.26 -8.41
C LEU A 20 5.55 9.90 -7.07
N LEU A 21 5.68 9.13 -5.99
CA LEU A 21 5.31 9.59 -4.66
C LEU A 21 6.30 10.63 -4.11
N ARG A 22 7.59 10.43 -4.35
CA ARG A 22 8.60 11.42 -3.91
C ARG A 22 8.42 12.75 -4.61
N ARG A 23 7.99 12.75 -5.86
CA ARG A 23 7.70 13.99 -6.60
C ARG A 23 6.58 14.79 -5.95
N GLN A 24 5.68 14.13 -5.23
CA GLN A 24 4.59 14.78 -4.51
C GLN A 24 5.00 15.24 -3.12
N GLY A 25 6.24 15.00 -2.72
CA GLY A 25 6.76 15.42 -1.43
C GLY A 25 6.63 14.38 -0.32
N TYR A 26 6.20 13.18 -0.63
CA TYR A 26 6.11 12.12 0.38
C TYR A 26 7.44 11.44 0.62
N ARG A 27 7.63 10.91 1.81
CA ARG A 27 8.72 9.99 2.11
C ARG A 27 8.26 8.60 1.72
N VAL A 28 9.16 7.82 1.09
CA VAL A 28 8.81 6.49 0.59
C VAL A 28 9.80 5.46 1.09
N VAL A 29 9.27 4.36 1.60
CA VAL A 29 10.04 3.16 1.95
C VAL A 29 9.47 2.03 1.11
N THR A 30 10.32 1.28 0.41
CA THR A 30 9.89 0.14 -0.40
C THR A 30 10.30 -1.16 0.28
N ALA A 31 9.46 -2.17 0.16
CA ALA A 31 9.71 -3.52 0.65
C ALA A 31 9.35 -4.49 -0.48
N ALA A 32 10.23 -5.46 -0.73
CA ALA A 32 10.08 -6.36 -1.88
C ALA A 32 9.40 -7.69 -1.52
N SER A 33 9.01 -7.86 -0.26
CA SER A 33 8.40 -9.11 0.20
C SER A 33 7.49 -8.84 1.39
N ARG A 34 6.70 -9.84 1.75
CA ARG A 34 5.87 -9.81 2.95
C ARG A 34 6.73 -9.59 4.21
N ALA A 35 7.81 -10.34 4.33
CA ALA A 35 8.70 -10.24 5.50
C ALA A 35 9.31 -8.84 5.64
N GLU A 36 9.78 -8.27 4.54
CA GLU A 36 10.32 -6.91 4.56
C GLU A 36 9.25 -5.88 4.90
N GLY A 37 8.03 -6.05 4.37
CA GLY A 37 6.91 -5.18 4.66
C GLY A 37 6.53 -5.20 6.13
N LEU A 38 6.44 -6.38 6.73
CA LEU A 38 6.13 -6.54 8.15
C LEU A 38 7.21 -5.89 9.02
N LYS A 39 8.47 -6.08 8.64
CA LYS A 39 9.59 -5.48 9.36
C LYS A 39 9.59 -3.96 9.28
N ALA A 40 9.24 -3.42 8.12
CA ALA A 40 9.15 -1.96 7.92
C ALA A 40 8.06 -1.35 8.80
N ILE A 41 6.90 -2.01 8.90
CA ILE A 41 5.79 -1.55 9.74
C ILE A 41 6.21 -1.57 11.22
N GLU A 42 6.92 -2.61 11.63
CA GLU A 42 7.41 -2.76 13.00
C GLU A 42 8.44 -1.68 13.35
N SER A 43 9.31 -1.35 12.41
CA SER A 43 10.39 -0.35 12.63
C SER A 43 9.84 1.06 12.82
N ALA A 44 8.85 1.44 12.01
CA ALA A 44 8.23 2.76 12.12
C ALA A 44 6.85 2.74 11.47
N PRO A 45 5.82 3.23 12.15
CA PRO A 45 4.47 3.21 11.60
C PRO A 45 4.36 4.13 10.38
N PRO A 46 3.86 3.62 9.24
CA PRO A 46 3.65 4.44 8.06
C PRO A 46 2.37 5.28 8.18
N ALA A 47 2.30 6.38 7.43
CA ALA A 47 1.09 7.18 7.32
C ALA A 47 0.11 6.56 6.32
N LEU A 48 0.61 5.76 5.39
CA LEU A 48 -0.18 5.06 4.38
C LEU A 48 0.62 3.87 3.87
N VAL A 49 -0.08 2.79 3.53
CA VAL A 49 0.54 1.59 2.96
C VAL A 49 -0.06 1.32 1.58
N ILE A 50 0.81 1.01 0.62
CA ILE A 50 0.42 0.48 -0.69
C ILE A 50 0.95 -0.94 -0.74
N ALA A 51 0.09 -1.92 -0.97
CA ALA A 51 0.51 -3.32 -0.94
C ALA A 51 -0.13 -4.14 -2.05
N ASP A 52 0.67 -5.03 -2.65
CA ASP A 52 0.14 -6.06 -3.53
C ASP A 52 -0.39 -7.21 -2.67
N LEU A 53 -1.43 -7.88 -3.16
CA LEU A 53 -2.00 -9.05 -2.49
C LEU A 53 -1.13 -10.29 -2.64
N ARG A 54 -0.38 -10.38 -3.73
CA ARG A 54 0.48 -11.54 -4.00
C ARG A 54 1.94 -11.14 -3.85
N LEU A 55 2.57 -11.68 -2.84
CA LEU A 55 3.97 -11.46 -2.54
C LEU A 55 4.71 -12.80 -2.63
N PRO A 56 6.03 -12.80 -2.89
CA PRO A 56 6.77 -14.06 -3.08
C PRO A 56 6.71 -14.99 -1.88
N ASP A 57 6.59 -14.44 -0.68
CA ASP A 57 6.63 -15.20 0.56
C ASP A 57 5.30 -15.20 1.32
N GLY A 58 4.21 -14.77 0.68
CA GLY A 58 2.91 -14.84 1.34
C GLY A 58 1.87 -13.86 0.84
N ASP A 59 0.90 -13.62 1.69
CA ASP A 59 -0.31 -12.91 1.38
C ASP A 59 -0.24 -11.45 1.86
N GLY A 60 -0.60 -10.53 0.98
CA GLY A 60 -0.67 -9.10 1.31
C GLY A 60 -1.72 -8.76 2.38
N HIS A 61 -2.67 -9.66 2.63
CA HIS A 61 -3.64 -9.45 3.72
C HIS A 61 -2.95 -9.36 5.08
N ASP A 62 -1.82 -10.06 5.26
CA ASP A 62 -1.04 -9.96 6.49
C ASP A 62 -0.45 -8.57 6.69
N ILE A 63 -0.11 -7.89 5.59
CA ILE A 63 0.37 -6.51 5.63
C ILE A 63 -0.74 -5.58 6.14
N ILE A 64 -1.97 -5.78 5.65
CA ILE A 64 -3.13 -4.98 6.09
C ILE A 64 -3.32 -5.15 7.60
N ARG A 65 -3.32 -6.39 8.08
CA ARG A 65 -3.51 -6.70 9.50
C ARG A 65 -2.40 -6.10 10.36
N ALA A 66 -1.15 -6.22 9.92
CA ALA A 66 -0.01 -5.70 10.67
C ALA A 66 -0.04 -4.17 10.75
N ALA A 67 -0.40 -3.51 9.65
CA ALA A 67 -0.52 -2.06 9.64
C ALA A 67 -1.59 -1.59 10.63
N HIS A 68 -2.75 -2.24 10.63
CA HIS A 68 -3.85 -1.87 11.51
C HIS A 68 -3.60 -2.25 12.98
N ALA A 69 -2.76 -3.25 13.23
CA ALA A 69 -2.35 -3.56 14.60
C ALA A 69 -1.51 -2.43 15.20
N ARG A 70 -0.73 -1.75 14.36
CA ARG A 70 0.08 -0.58 14.78
C ARG A 70 -0.75 0.68 14.88
N ASN A 71 -1.66 0.89 13.91
CA ASN A 71 -2.53 2.06 13.88
C ASN A 71 -3.81 1.71 13.10
N PRO A 72 -4.94 1.54 13.79
CA PRO A 72 -6.21 1.18 13.12
C PRO A 72 -6.68 2.20 12.10
N GLN A 73 -6.17 3.43 12.15
CA GLN A 73 -6.57 4.52 11.25
C GLN A 73 -5.72 4.59 9.98
N VAL A 74 -4.63 3.81 9.89
CA VAL A 74 -3.74 3.93 8.72
C VAL A 74 -4.46 3.42 7.47
N PRO A 75 -4.51 4.23 6.40
CA PRO A 75 -5.10 3.76 5.15
C PRO A 75 -4.18 2.77 4.45
N VAL A 76 -4.77 1.72 3.87
CA VAL A 76 -4.06 0.73 3.08
C VAL A 76 -4.71 0.66 1.70
N ILE A 77 -3.93 0.95 0.67
CA ILE A 77 -4.36 0.83 -0.72
C ILE A 77 -3.81 -0.49 -1.27
N VAL A 78 -4.69 -1.37 -1.71
CA VAL A 78 -4.28 -2.62 -2.35
C VAL A 78 -4.17 -2.40 -3.84
N VAL A 79 -3.03 -2.79 -4.42
CA VAL A 79 -2.76 -2.68 -5.85
C VAL A 79 -2.37 -4.06 -6.36
N THR A 80 -3.14 -4.63 -7.29
CA THR A 80 -2.87 -5.98 -7.75
C THR A 80 -3.27 -6.21 -9.21
N ALA A 81 -2.54 -7.11 -9.89
CA ALA A 81 -2.92 -7.60 -11.22
C ALA A 81 -4.08 -8.60 -11.15
N PHE A 82 -4.35 -9.14 -9.96
CA PHE A 82 -5.38 -10.15 -9.76
C PHE A 82 -6.66 -9.49 -9.22
N ALA A 83 -7.20 -8.57 -10.00
CA ALA A 83 -8.27 -7.68 -9.59
C ALA A 83 -9.65 -8.25 -9.93
N SER A 84 -10.00 -9.39 -9.34
CA SER A 84 -11.35 -9.92 -9.42
C SER A 84 -12.25 -9.22 -8.41
N ARG A 85 -13.55 -9.33 -8.59
CA ARG A 85 -14.52 -8.83 -7.63
C ARG A 85 -14.32 -9.50 -6.26
N ALA A 86 -14.08 -10.81 -6.26
CA ALA A 86 -13.83 -11.55 -5.03
C ALA A 86 -12.58 -11.06 -4.31
N ALA A 87 -11.50 -10.80 -5.05
CA ALA A 87 -10.26 -10.27 -4.48
C ALA A 87 -10.47 -8.88 -3.89
N ARG A 88 -11.22 -8.03 -4.58
CA ARG A 88 -11.56 -6.69 -4.09
C ARG A 88 -12.38 -6.76 -2.81
N ASP A 89 -13.43 -7.59 -2.80
CA ASP A 89 -14.28 -7.72 -1.63
C ASP A 89 -13.51 -8.26 -0.43
N ALA A 90 -12.63 -9.24 -0.66
CA ALA A 90 -11.79 -9.80 0.40
C ALA A 90 -10.81 -8.76 0.97
N ALA A 91 -10.21 -7.95 0.10
CA ALA A 91 -9.28 -6.91 0.54
C ALA A 91 -10.00 -5.85 1.39
N LEU A 92 -11.16 -5.39 0.94
CA LEU A 92 -11.96 -4.41 1.67
C LEU A 92 -12.45 -4.98 3.00
N ALA A 93 -12.86 -6.25 3.01
CA ALA A 93 -13.28 -6.93 4.24
C ALA A 93 -12.12 -7.08 5.24
N SER A 94 -10.89 -7.19 4.75
CA SER A 94 -9.69 -7.25 5.59
C SER A 94 -9.25 -5.89 6.13
N GLY A 95 -9.86 -4.82 5.65
CA GLY A 95 -9.57 -3.48 6.15
C GLY A 95 -8.89 -2.55 5.15
N ALA A 96 -8.72 -2.97 3.88
CA ALA A 96 -8.17 -2.07 2.87
C ALA A 96 -9.11 -0.88 2.67
N SER A 97 -8.53 0.31 2.55
CA SER A 97 -9.29 1.54 2.34
C SER A 97 -9.68 1.73 0.88
N ALA A 98 -8.86 1.22 -0.02
CA ALA A 98 -9.07 1.34 -1.46
C ALA A 98 -8.40 0.18 -2.19
N PHE A 99 -8.83 -0.03 -3.42
CA PHE A 99 -8.35 -1.14 -4.25
C PHE A 99 -8.12 -0.60 -5.67
N LEU A 100 -6.95 -0.88 -6.23
CA LEU A 100 -6.58 -0.41 -7.56
C LEU A 100 -6.04 -1.56 -8.40
N ALA A 101 -6.63 -1.77 -9.57
CA ALA A 101 -6.21 -2.83 -10.48
C ALA A 101 -5.01 -2.41 -11.31
N LYS A 102 -4.04 -3.30 -11.49
CA LYS A 102 -2.92 -3.11 -12.41
C LYS A 102 -3.36 -3.53 -13.83
N PRO A 103 -2.93 -2.83 -14.87
CA PRO A 103 -2.21 -1.58 -14.87
C PRO A 103 -3.14 -0.40 -14.55
N PHE A 104 -2.58 0.66 -14.01
CA PHE A 104 -3.34 1.87 -13.63
C PHE A 104 -2.60 3.11 -14.12
N PRO A 105 -3.33 4.21 -14.41
CA PRO A 105 -2.66 5.47 -14.71
C PRO A 105 -2.09 6.10 -13.43
N ALA A 106 -0.94 6.75 -13.56
CA ALA A 106 -0.27 7.39 -12.42
C ALA A 106 -1.20 8.35 -11.69
N SER A 107 -2.04 9.09 -12.43
CA SER A 107 -2.99 10.04 -11.84
C SER A 107 -3.99 9.38 -10.91
N ALA A 108 -4.42 8.15 -11.22
CA ALA A 108 -5.36 7.41 -10.37
C ALA A 108 -4.72 7.05 -9.04
N LEU A 109 -3.47 6.59 -9.06
CA LEU A 109 -2.73 6.28 -7.85
C LEU A 109 -2.52 7.52 -6.99
N LEU A 110 -2.05 8.60 -7.58
CA LEU A 110 -1.74 9.83 -6.84
C LEU A 110 -3.00 10.44 -6.23
N ARG A 111 -4.13 10.36 -6.93
CA ARG A 111 -5.40 10.83 -6.39
C ARG A 111 -5.83 9.99 -5.19
N LEU A 112 -5.73 8.67 -5.28
CA LEU A 112 -6.08 7.78 -4.16
C LEU A 112 -5.21 8.07 -2.94
N VAL A 113 -3.91 8.21 -3.14
CA VAL A 113 -2.98 8.50 -2.04
C VAL A 113 -3.36 9.81 -1.37
N HIS A 114 -3.58 10.85 -2.16
CA HIS A 114 -3.96 12.16 -1.63
C HIS A 114 -5.26 12.08 -0.84
N ASP A 115 -6.29 11.47 -1.43
CA ASP A 115 -7.62 11.38 -0.81
C ASP A 115 -7.58 10.57 0.48
N GLU A 116 -6.85 9.45 0.50
CA GLU A 116 -6.77 8.61 1.69
C GLU A 116 -5.99 9.30 2.83
N LEU A 117 -4.94 10.03 2.51
CA LEU A 117 -4.20 10.80 3.51
C LEU A 117 -5.03 11.94 4.07
N GLU A 118 -5.78 12.64 3.22
CA GLU A 118 -6.68 13.70 3.66
C GLU A 118 -7.73 13.15 4.62
N ARG A 119 -8.31 12.00 4.29
CA ARG A 119 -9.36 11.38 5.11
C ARG A 119 -8.82 10.92 6.45
N SER A 120 -7.60 10.37 6.49
CA SER A 120 -7.01 9.84 7.71
C SER A 120 -6.55 10.90 8.69
N THR A 121 -6.37 12.14 8.25
CA THR A 121 -5.97 13.26 9.12
C THR A 121 -7.15 13.99 9.75
N HIS A 122 -8.34 13.60 9.39
CA HIS A 122 -9.57 14.16 9.98
C HIS A 122 -10.20 13.19 11.02
#